data_bf7381950d0a2fde110438cd278da172
#
_entry.id   bf7381950d0a2fde110438cd278da172
#
_cell.length_a   1.000
_cell.length_b   1.000
_cell.length_c   1.000
_cell.angle_alpha   90.00
_cell.angle_beta   90.00
_cell.angle_gamma   90.00
#
_symmetry.space_group_name_H-M   'P 1'
#
loop_
_entity.id
_entity.type
_entity.pdbx_description
1 polymer ?
#
loop_
_entity_poly.entity_id
_entity_poly.type
_entity_poly.pdbx_seq_one_letter_code
_entity_poly.pdbx_strand_id
1 'polypeptide(L)'
;MQKTTTFLMFVGKQHGKAEEAMNFYTSLFKNSRIINIIRYGAGEEEPEGTVKHAVFSLNGQEYMAMESSREHPFTFTPAISIFVKCETEEEIDELF
;
A
#
# COMPACT_ATOMS: atom_id res chain seq x y z
N MET A 1 2.11 -16.16 12.16
CA MET A 1 2.24 -15.64 10.78
C MET A 1 0.86 -15.53 10.11
N GLN A 2 0.62 -14.42 9.48
CA GLN A 2 -0.62 -14.16 8.77
C GLN A 2 -0.65 -14.98 7.49
N LYS A 3 -1.68 -15.83 7.34
CA LYS A 3 -1.76 -16.73 6.19
C LYS A 3 -2.35 -16.09 4.93
N THR A 4 -3.19 -15.10 5.10
CA THR A 4 -3.78 -14.37 3.98
C THR A 4 -3.41 -12.91 4.12
N THR A 5 -3.19 -12.24 2.99
CA THR A 5 -2.76 -10.84 3.01
C THR A 5 -3.42 -10.12 1.86
N THR A 6 -3.99 -8.96 2.16
CA THR A 6 -4.55 -8.08 1.12
C THR A 6 -3.40 -7.55 0.28
N PHE A 7 -3.53 -7.67 -1.02
CA PHE A 7 -2.51 -7.27 -2.00
C PHE A 7 -3.04 -6.10 -2.82
N LEU A 8 -2.34 -4.98 -2.78
CA LEU A 8 -2.72 -3.77 -3.50
C LEU A 8 -1.81 -3.61 -4.72
N MET A 9 -2.40 -3.51 -5.91
CA MET A 9 -1.66 -3.34 -7.14
C MET A 9 -1.87 -1.92 -7.67
N PHE A 10 -0.80 -1.16 -7.75
CA PHE A 10 -0.83 0.23 -8.23
C PHE A 10 -0.58 0.23 -9.73
N VAL A 11 -1.63 0.49 -10.48
CA VAL A 11 -1.62 0.42 -11.95
C VAL A 11 -2.21 1.70 -12.56
N GLY A 12 -2.01 1.90 -13.84
CA GLY A 12 -2.57 3.03 -14.56
C GLY A 12 -2.14 4.37 -13.96
N LYS A 13 -3.10 5.19 -13.59
CA LYS A 13 -2.84 6.50 -13.00
C LYS A 13 -2.19 6.43 -11.62
N GLN A 14 -2.28 5.28 -10.96
CA GLN A 14 -1.70 5.07 -9.63
C GLN A 14 -0.29 4.50 -9.69
N HIS A 15 0.20 4.15 -10.87
CA HIS A 15 1.56 3.65 -11.03
C HIS A 15 2.58 4.69 -10.56
N GLY A 16 3.56 4.27 -9.79
CA GLY A 16 4.57 5.15 -9.22
C GLY A 16 4.20 5.71 -7.85
N LYS A 17 2.99 5.46 -7.36
CA LYS A 17 2.49 6.04 -6.12
C LYS A 17 2.46 5.07 -4.93
N ALA A 18 2.93 3.83 -5.10
CA ALA A 18 2.85 2.82 -4.05
C ALA A 18 3.61 3.23 -2.79
N GLU A 19 4.86 3.68 -2.92
CA GLU A 19 5.66 4.07 -1.77
C GLU A 19 5.08 5.28 -1.06
N GLU A 20 4.61 6.26 -1.82
CA GLU A 20 3.93 7.44 -1.28
C GLU A 20 2.70 7.04 -0.48
N ALA A 21 1.89 6.14 -1.03
CA ALA A 21 0.70 5.65 -0.36
C ALA A 21 1.03 4.89 0.92
N MET A 22 2.04 4.02 0.88
CA MET A 22 2.46 3.27 2.06
C MET A 22 2.98 4.19 3.16
N ASN A 23 3.77 5.20 2.80
CA ASN A 23 4.27 6.17 3.76
C ASN A 23 3.14 6.97 4.39
N PHE A 24 2.14 7.33 3.59
CA PHE A 24 0.97 8.04 4.08
C PHE A 24 0.19 7.16 5.08
N TYR A 25 -0.14 5.93 4.68
CA TYR A 25 -0.92 5.04 5.55
C TYR A 25 -0.20 4.71 6.85
N THR A 26 1.10 4.41 6.78
CA THR A 26 1.85 4.07 7.99
C THR A 26 2.03 5.26 8.92
N SER A 27 1.92 6.48 8.40
CA SER A 27 2.00 7.68 9.23
C SER A 27 0.71 7.96 10.00
N LEU A 28 -0.42 7.40 9.55
CA LEU A 28 -1.73 7.67 10.15
C LEU A 28 -2.00 6.84 11.41
N PHE A 29 -1.44 5.65 11.49
CA PHE A 29 -1.77 4.71 12.57
C PHE A 29 -0.56 4.42 13.43
N LYS A 30 -0.79 4.29 14.74
CA LYS A 30 0.22 3.80 15.66
C LYS A 30 0.52 2.34 15.35
N ASN A 31 1.71 1.87 15.70
CA ASN A 31 2.13 0.50 15.46
C ASN A 31 2.04 0.11 13.99
N SER A 32 2.50 1.03 13.13
CA SER A 32 2.46 0.85 11.68
C SER A 32 3.83 1.15 11.10
N ARG A 33 4.22 0.38 10.10
CA ARG A 33 5.52 0.57 9.46
C ARG A 33 5.60 -0.16 8.12
N ILE A 34 6.52 0.27 7.28
CA ILE A 34 6.90 -0.49 6.10
C ILE A 34 7.90 -1.55 6.56
N ILE A 35 7.57 -2.82 6.34
CA ILE A 35 8.38 -3.95 6.78
C ILE A 35 9.49 -4.22 5.77
N ASN A 36 9.14 -4.23 4.49
CA ASN A 36 10.10 -4.53 3.42
C ASN A 36 9.65 -3.88 2.11
N ILE A 37 10.60 -3.36 1.34
CA ILE A 37 10.37 -2.86 -0.02
C ILE A 37 11.46 -3.42 -0.91
N ILE A 38 11.04 -4.05 -2.01
CA ILE A 38 11.93 -4.46 -3.08
C ILE A 38 11.57 -3.61 -4.30
N ARG A 39 12.55 -2.90 -4.86
CA ARG A 39 12.35 -2.04 -6.01
C ARG A 39 12.91 -2.68 -7.27
N TYR A 40 12.35 -2.32 -8.41
CA TYR A 40 12.91 -2.72 -9.69
C TYR A 40 14.26 -2.04 -9.90
N GLY A 41 15.23 -2.81 -10.40
CA GLY A 41 16.54 -2.29 -10.75
C GLY A 41 16.59 -1.87 -12.22
N ALA A 42 17.74 -1.33 -12.61
CA ALA A 42 18.00 -0.95 -13.99
C ALA A 42 17.95 -2.19 -14.89
N GLY A 43 17.27 -2.07 -16.03
CA GLY A 43 17.18 -3.16 -17.02
C GLY A 43 16.13 -4.21 -16.71
N GLU A 44 15.37 -4.07 -15.65
CA GLU A 44 14.24 -4.95 -15.37
C GLU A 44 13.01 -4.53 -16.17
N GLU A 45 11.92 -5.32 -16.08
CA GLU A 45 10.70 -5.13 -16.87
C GLU A 45 9.98 -3.81 -16.63
N GLU A 46 10.13 -3.24 -15.43
CA GLU A 46 9.46 -2.02 -15.00
C GLU A 46 10.48 -0.91 -14.79
N PRO A 47 10.05 0.35 -14.78
CA PRO A 47 10.96 1.47 -14.53
C PRO A 47 11.72 1.31 -13.22
N GLU A 48 13.01 1.64 -13.29
CA GLU A 48 13.88 1.57 -12.11
C GLU A 48 13.33 2.41 -10.96
N GLY A 49 13.35 1.85 -9.74
CA GLY A 49 12.91 2.54 -8.54
C GLY A 49 11.45 2.34 -8.21
N THR A 50 10.64 1.80 -9.11
CA THR A 50 9.24 1.49 -8.78
C THR A 50 9.19 0.22 -7.94
N VAL A 51 8.07 0.03 -7.24
CA VAL A 51 7.94 -1.04 -6.25
C VAL A 51 7.63 -2.37 -6.91
N LYS A 52 8.55 -3.32 -6.80
CA LYS A 52 8.37 -4.68 -7.28
C LYS A 52 7.52 -5.48 -6.31
N HIS A 53 7.79 -5.32 -5.02
CA HIS A 53 7.05 -5.99 -3.97
C HIS A 53 7.31 -5.28 -2.65
N ALA A 54 6.26 -5.06 -1.88
CA ALA A 54 6.40 -4.47 -0.56
C ALA A 54 5.45 -5.12 0.43
N VAL A 55 5.85 -5.10 1.69
CA VAL A 55 5.00 -5.52 2.80
C VAL A 55 4.99 -4.37 3.79
N PHE A 56 3.81 -3.98 4.24
CA PHE A 56 3.65 -2.95 5.25
C PHE A 56 2.59 -3.36 6.25
N SER A 57 2.67 -2.79 7.44
CA SER A 57 1.77 -3.12 8.54
C SER A 57 1.02 -1.87 8.97
N LEU A 58 -0.30 -2.01 9.13
CA LEU A 58 -1.17 -0.98 9.70
C LEU A 58 -1.79 -1.54 10.97
N ASN A 59 -1.40 -0.96 12.10
CA ASN A 59 -1.88 -1.38 13.42
C ASN A 59 -1.73 -2.90 13.63
N GLY A 60 -0.60 -3.46 13.18
CA GLY A 60 -0.28 -4.88 13.33
C GLY A 60 -0.81 -5.79 12.23
N GLN A 61 -1.65 -5.29 11.33
CA GLN A 61 -2.18 -6.07 10.21
C GLN A 61 -1.33 -5.85 8.97
N GLU A 62 -0.87 -6.93 8.35
CA GLU A 62 0.00 -6.84 7.17
C GLU A 62 -0.78 -6.73 5.88
N TYR A 63 -0.21 -5.95 4.97
CA TYR A 63 -0.68 -5.75 3.60
C TYR A 63 0.52 -5.85 2.66
N MET A 64 0.25 -6.19 1.41
CA MET A 64 1.27 -6.21 0.37
C MET A 64 0.93 -5.20 -0.71
N ALA A 65 1.95 -4.74 -1.44
CA ALA A 65 1.77 -3.80 -2.54
C ALA A 65 2.77 -4.09 -3.65
N MET A 66 2.38 -3.77 -4.88
CA MET A 66 3.28 -3.77 -6.04
C MET A 66 2.83 -2.73 -7.04
N GLU A 67 3.71 -2.41 -7.98
CA GLU A 67 3.40 -1.53 -9.09
C GLU A 67 3.55 -2.26 -10.42
N SER A 68 2.68 -1.96 -11.37
CA SER A 68 2.78 -2.50 -12.71
C SER A 68 2.49 -1.40 -13.73
N SER A 69 3.38 -1.23 -14.70
CA SER A 69 3.19 -0.30 -15.80
C SER A 69 2.39 -0.90 -16.94
N ARG A 70 2.12 -2.21 -16.90
CA ARG A 70 1.31 -2.87 -17.92
C ARG A 70 -0.13 -2.38 -17.87
N GLU A 71 -0.77 -2.36 -19.02
CA GLU A 71 -2.18 -2.00 -19.09
C GLU A 71 -3.04 -3.09 -18.46
N HIS A 72 -3.94 -2.68 -17.57
CA HIS A 72 -4.87 -3.58 -16.90
C HIS A 72 -6.28 -3.06 -17.05
N PRO A 73 -7.29 -3.95 -17.18
CA PRO A 73 -8.69 -3.52 -17.27
C PRO A 73 -9.28 -3.12 -15.92
N PHE A 74 -8.45 -2.93 -14.91
CA PHE A 74 -8.90 -2.59 -13.56
C PHE A 74 -7.98 -1.54 -12.95
N THR A 75 -8.48 -0.90 -11.91
CA THR A 75 -7.72 0.00 -11.03
C THR A 75 -8.38 -0.06 -9.66
N PHE A 76 -7.99 0.80 -8.73
CA PHE A 76 -8.65 0.86 -7.44
C PHE A 76 -10.11 1.27 -7.60
N THR A 77 -10.99 0.53 -6.92
CA THR A 77 -12.44 0.78 -6.92
C THR A 77 -12.97 0.62 -5.50
N PRO A 78 -14.19 1.10 -5.22
CA PRO A 78 -14.81 0.87 -3.91
C PRO A 78 -15.12 -0.59 -3.60
N ALA A 79 -14.89 -1.52 -4.54
CA ALA A 79 -15.15 -2.94 -4.31
C ALA A 79 -14.31 -3.50 -3.16
N ILE A 80 -13.10 -2.97 -2.98
CA ILE A 80 -12.25 -3.31 -1.84
C ILE A 80 -11.77 -2.02 -1.21
N SER A 81 -11.95 -1.89 0.10
CA SER A 81 -11.53 -0.72 0.84
C SER A 81 -11.01 -1.13 2.22
N ILE A 82 -10.19 -0.26 2.79
CA ILE A 82 -9.72 -0.43 4.16
C ILE A 82 -10.64 0.39 5.06
N PHE A 83 -11.36 -0.31 5.93
CA PHE A 83 -12.28 0.32 6.87
C PHE A 83 -11.54 0.61 8.17
N VAL A 84 -11.55 1.86 8.60
CA VAL A 84 -10.91 2.28 9.86
C VAL A 84 -12.01 2.48 10.89
N LYS A 85 -11.94 1.69 11.97
CA LYS A 85 -12.89 1.78 13.06
C LYS A 85 -12.33 2.71 14.13
N CYS A 86 -13.01 3.81 14.36
CA CYS A 86 -12.65 4.78 15.40
C CYS A 86 -13.66 4.70 16.52
N GLU A 87 -13.18 4.64 17.76
CA GLU A 87 -14.03 4.50 18.94
C GLU A 87 -14.31 5.85 19.61
N THR A 88 -13.49 6.87 19.33
CA THR A 88 -13.63 8.20 19.92
C THR A 88 -13.52 9.27 18.85
N GLU A 89 -14.08 10.43 19.14
CA GLU A 89 -13.98 11.60 18.28
C GLU A 89 -12.53 12.06 18.16
N GLU A 90 -11.74 11.95 19.22
CA GLU A 90 -10.33 12.28 19.20
C GLU A 90 -9.55 11.42 18.21
N GLU A 91 -9.87 10.15 18.15
CA GLU A 91 -9.24 9.22 17.21
C GLU A 91 -9.55 9.60 15.75
N ILE A 92 -10.78 10.03 15.50
CA ILE A 92 -11.17 10.52 14.16
C ILE A 92 -10.37 11.77 13.81
N ASP A 93 -10.23 12.69 14.75
CA ASP A 93 -9.50 13.94 14.53
C ASP A 93 -8.02 13.70 14.26
N GLU A 94 -7.40 12.70 14.90
CA GLU A 94 -6.01 12.35 14.64
C GLU A 94 -5.79 11.82 13.22
N LEU A 95 -6.79 11.13 12.64
CA LEU A 95 -6.65 10.49 11.33
C LEU A 95 -7.04 11.41 10.18
N PHE A 96 -7.90 12.34 10.43
CA PHE A 96 -8.46 13.22 9.42
C PHE A 96 -8.33 14.69 9.81
#